data_e2e89aee28e864cad20a616e34649430
#
_entry.id   e2e89aee28e864cad20a616e34649430
#
_cell.length_a   1.000
_cell.length_b   1.000
_cell.length_c   1.000
_cell.angle_alpha   90.00
_cell.angle_beta   90.00
_cell.angle_gamma   90.00
#
_symmetry.space_group_name_H-M   'P 1'
#
loop_
_entity.id
_entity.type
_entity.pdbx_description
1 polymer ?
#
loop_
_entity_poly.entity_id
_entity_poly.type
_entity_poly.pdbx_seq_one_letter_code
_entity_poly.pdbx_strand_id
1 'polypeptide(L)'
;MTSLVIAEHDNASIKGATLNTVTAALACGGDVHVLVAGENAGAAAQAAAQIAGVAKVIHADGASLKDGLAENIAAQVLAIASNYSHILFPATASGKNAAPRVAAKLDVAQISDITKVDSADTFERPIYAGNAIATVQSSDKIKVITVRGTGFDAAATTGGSAQVEQLAAAGDSGKSSFVGREVTKSDRPELTAAKIIVSGGRALGSSEKFNEVMTPLADKLGAAIGASRAAVDAGYAANDLQVGQTGKIVAPQLYIAAGISGAIQHLAGMKDSKVIVAINKDPEAPIFSVADYGLEADLFAAVPELVKAF
;
A
#
# COMPACT_ATOMS: atom_id res chain seq x y z
N MET A 1 -13.19 -9.64 -21.75
CA MET A 1 -12.04 -9.36 -20.88
C MET A 1 -12.46 -9.64 -19.45
N THR A 2 -11.60 -10.27 -18.65
CA THR A 2 -11.88 -10.51 -17.23
C THR A 2 -10.59 -10.26 -16.45
N SER A 3 -10.70 -9.48 -15.39
CA SER A 3 -9.61 -9.13 -14.49
C SER A 3 -9.65 -9.97 -13.22
N LEU A 4 -8.50 -10.41 -12.72
CA LEU A 4 -8.33 -11.06 -11.44
C LEU A 4 -7.60 -10.13 -10.48
N VAL A 5 -8.24 -9.73 -9.39
CA VAL A 5 -7.62 -9.00 -8.28
C VAL A 5 -7.21 -9.98 -7.19
N ILE A 6 -5.95 -9.93 -6.78
CA ILE A 6 -5.44 -10.73 -5.68
C ILE A 6 -5.66 -9.95 -4.38
N ALA A 7 -6.56 -10.44 -3.54
CA ALA A 7 -6.94 -9.75 -2.32
C ALA A 7 -5.85 -9.84 -1.25
N GLU A 8 -5.64 -8.74 -0.55
CA GLU A 8 -4.99 -8.73 0.76
C GLU A 8 -6.04 -8.65 1.86
N HIS A 9 -5.91 -9.51 2.86
CA HIS A 9 -6.88 -9.68 3.95
C HIS A 9 -6.19 -10.17 5.23
N ASP A 10 -6.94 -10.18 6.31
CA ASP A 10 -6.53 -10.74 7.60
C ASP A 10 -7.36 -11.98 7.98
N ASN A 11 -7.91 -12.68 6.99
CA ASN A 11 -8.87 -13.78 7.06
C ASN A 11 -10.30 -13.36 7.47
N ALA A 12 -10.49 -12.20 8.08
CA ALA A 12 -11.79 -11.66 8.48
C ALA A 12 -12.25 -10.49 7.60
N SER A 13 -11.34 -9.59 7.26
CA SER A 13 -11.63 -8.36 6.51
C SER A 13 -10.68 -8.16 5.32
N ILE A 14 -11.13 -7.39 4.34
CA ILE A 14 -10.34 -6.98 3.17
C ILE A 14 -9.54 -5.72 3.51
N LYS A 15 -8.26 -5.70 3.14
CA LYS A 15 -7.39 -4.54 3.32
C LYS A 15 -7.68 -3.44 2.28
N GLY A 16 -7.53 -2.17 2.69
CA GLY A 16 -7.82 -1.01 1.86
C GLY A 16 -7.15 -1.03 0.49
N ALA A 17 -5.89 -1.47 0.40
CA ALA A 17 -5.16 -1.57 -0.86
C ALA A 17 -5.85 -2.49 -1.90
N THR A 18 -6.59 -3.50 -1.48
CA THR A 18 -7.42 -4.34 -2.37
C THR A 18 -8.56 -3.53 -2.98
N LEU A 19 -9.19 -2.63 -2.22
CA LEU A 19 -10.28 -1.80 -2.71
C LEU A 19 -9.83 -0.85 -3.82
N ASN A 20 -8.64 -0.24 -3.67
CA ASN A 20 -8.03 0.58 -4.72
C ASN A 20 -7.69 -0.25 -5.97
N THR A 21 -7.23 -1.50 -5.76
CA THR A 21 -6.91 -2.42 -6.86
C THR A 21 -8.17 -2.86 -7.61
N VAL A 22 -9.31 -3.02 -6.94
CA VAL A 22 -10.61 -3.28 -7.59
C VAL A 22 -11.00 -2.12 -8.50
N THR A 23 -10.84 -0.87 -8.05
CA THR A 23 -11.10 0.32 -8.90
C THR A 23 -10.22 0.34 -10.14
N ALA A 24 -8.93 0.04 -10.00
CA ALA A 24 -8.02 -0.09 -11.14
C ALA A 24 -8.45 -1.21 -12.10
N ALA A 25 -8.90 -2.35 -11.58
CA ALA A 25 -9.38 -3.47 -12.37
C ALA A 25 -10.66 -3.13 -13.14
N LEU A 26 -11.58 -2.39 -12.53
CA LEU A 26 -12.80 -1.88 -13.20
C LEU A 26 -12.45 -0.93 -14.36
N ALA A 27 -11.43 -0.10 -14.20
CA ALA A 27 -10.96 0.80 -15.25
C ALA A 27 -10.33 0.04 -16.45
N CYS A 28 -9.80 -1.17 -16.25
CA CYS A 28 -9.34 -2.02 -17.35
C CYS A 28 -10.49 -2.54 -18.22
N GLY A 29 -11.73 -2.51 -17.73
CA GLY A 29 -12.93 -2.99 -18.40
C GLY A 29 -13.19 -4.49 -18.24
N GLY A 30 -14.44 -4.90 -18.49
CA GLY A 30 -14.91 -6.28 -18.31
C GLY A 30 -15.18 -6.64 -16.84
N ASP A 31 -15.38 -7.92 -16.59
CA ASP A 31 -15.71 -8.43 -15.27
C ASP A 31 -14.49 -8.43 -14.35
N VAL A 32 -14.72 -8.11 -13.07
CA VAL A 32 -13.70 -8.16 -12.03
C VAL A 32 -13.99 -9.33 -11.09
N HIS A 33 -13.05 -10.27 -11.03
CA HIS A 33 -13.04 -11.35 -10.07
C HIS A 33 -12.02 -11.07 -8.96
N VAL A 34 -12.31 -11.48 -7.73
CA VAL A 34 -11.39 -11.31 -6.59
C VAL A 34 -10.98 -12.69 -6.07
N LEU A 35 -9.68 -12.95 -6.02
CA LEU A 35 -9.13 -14.14 -5.38
C LEU A 35 -8.84 -13.83 -3.91
N VAL A 36 -9.51 -14.56 -3.01
CA VAL A 36 -9.21 -14.59 -1.57
C VAL A 36 -8.54 -15.93 -1.28
N ALA A 37 -7.26 -15.90 -0.98
CA ALA A 37 -6.42 -17.08 -0.77
C ALA A 37 -5.84 -17.08 0.64
N GLY A 38 -6.20 -18.05 1.48
CA GLY A 38 -5.78 -18.12 2.88
C GLY A 38 -6.12 -19.45 3.54
N GLU A 39 -5.99 -19.52 4.86
CA GLU A 39 -6.52 -20.59 5.68
C GLU A 39 -7.62 -20.01 6.60
N ASN A 40 -8.80 -20.59 6.56
CA ASN A 40 -9.99 -20.09 7.26
C ASN A 40 -10.37 -18.64 6.86
N ALA A 41 -10.23 -18.30 5.57
CA ALA A 41 -10.47 -16.96 5.04
C ALA A 41 -11.91 -16.73 4.55
N GLY A 42 -12.85 -17.57 4.94
CA GLY A 42 -14.26 -17.49 4.50
C GLY A 42 -14.94 -16.15 4.82
N ALA A 43 -14.65 -15.54 5.98
CA ALA A 43 -15.19 -14.22 6.33
C ALA A 43 -14.67 -13.12 5.39
N ALA A 44 -13.38 -13.14 5.05
CA ALA A 44 -12.81 -12.23 4.09
C ALA A 44 -13.40 -12.43 2.68
N ALA A 45 -13.67 -13.67 2.26
CA ALA A 45 -14.33 -13.96 0.99
C ALA A 45 -15.77 -13.39 0.95
N GLN A 46 -16.52 -13.49 2.04
CA GLN A 46 -17.85 -12.86 2.14
C GLN A 46 -17.76 -11.33 2.13
N ALA A 47 -16.75 -10.75 2.79
CA ALA A 47 -16.50 -9.31 2.75
C ALA A 47 -16.15 -8.85 1.32
N ALA A 48 -15.31 -9.61 0.59
CA ALA A 48 -14.98 -9.33 -0.81
C ALA A 48 -16.21 -9.35 -1.73
N ALA A 49 -17.18 -10.24 -1.46
CA ALA A 49 -18.41 -10.36 -2.23
C ALA A 49 -19.33 -9.13 -2.11
N GLN A 50 -19.17 -8.32 -1.07
CA GLN A 50 -19.94 -7.09 -0.86
C GLN A 50 -19.32 -5.87 -1.56
N ILE A 51 -18.09 -5.97 -2.10
CA ILE A 51 -17.40 -4.86 -2.76
C ILE A 51 -18.14 -4.51 -4.06
N ALA A 52 -18.46 -3.22 -4.22
CA ALA A 52 -19.10 -2.74 -5.44
C ALA A 52 -18.26 -3.01 -6.70
N GLY A 53 -18.89 -3.52 -7.75
CA GLY A 53 -18.25 -3.81 -9.04
C GLY A 53 -17.54 -5.17 -9.12
N VAL A 54 -17.47 -5.93 -8.03
CA VAL A 54 -16.98 -7.31 -8.07
C VAL A 54 -18.06 -8.24 -8.63
N ALA A 55 -17.72 -8.96 -9.69
CA ALA A 55 -18.65 -9.90 -10.35
C ALA A 55 -18.60 -11.31 -9.72
N LYS A 56 -17.44 -11.73 -9.23
CA LYS A 56 -17.22 -13.04 -8.62
C LYS A 56 -16.09 -12.99 -7.60
N VAL A 57 -16.21 -13.78 -6.52
CA VAL A 57 -15.12 -14.06 -5.58
C VAL A 57 -14.71 -15.52 -5.72
N ILE A 58 -13.42 -15.75 -5.82
CA ILE A 58 -12.82 -17.08 -5.81
C ILE A 58 -12.16 -17.25 -4.45
N HIS A 59 -12.65 -18.22 -3.69
CA HIS A 59 -12.12 -18.52 -2.36
C HIS A 59 -11.28 -19.79 -2.42
N ALA A 60 -9.97 -19.64 -2.28
CA ALA A 60 -9.02 -20.72 -2.16
C ALA A 60 -8.63 -20.87 -0.68
N ASP A 61 -9.08 -21.96 -0.04
CA ASP A 61 -8.85 -22.20 1.38
C ASP A 61 -7.97 -23.43 1.58
N GLY A 62 -6.89 -23.29 2.36
CA GLY A 62 -6.03 -24.41 2.68
C GLY A 62 -4.77 -24.05 3.43
N ALA A 63 -4.19 -25.03 4.12
CA ALA A 63 -3.03 -24.87 4.99
C ALA A 63 -1.79 -24.32 4.25
N SER A 64 -1.61 -24.64 2.96
CA SER A 64 -0.50 -24.10 2.13
C SER A 64 -0.60 -22.57 1.94
N LEU A 65 -1.76 -21.96 2.16
CA LEU A 65 -2.02 -20.54 1.96
C LEU A 65 -2.06 -19.75 3.27
N LYS A 66 -1.91 -20.43 4.43
CA LYS A 66 -2.08 -19.89 5.78
C LYS A 66 -1.33 -18.58 6.02
N ASP A 67 -0.05 -18.52 5.66
CA ASP A 67 0.84 -17.42 6.01
C ASP A 67 1.10 -16.47 4.83
N GLY A 68 0.43 -16.70 3.68
CA GLY A 68 0.54 -15.87 2.50
C GLY A 68 1.93 -15.89 1.86
N LEU A 69 2.64 -17.04 1.92
CA LEU A 69 3.95 -17.20 1.29
C LEU A 69 3.85 -16.92 -0.20
N ALA A 70 4.73 -16.06 -0.71
CA ALA A 70 4.64 -15.57 -2.10
C ALA A 70 4.72 -16.68 -3.13
N GLU A 71 5.47 -17.75 -2.87
CA GLU A 71 5.58 -18.94 -3.73
C GLU A 71 4.24 -19.67 -3.84
N ASN A 72 3.52 -19.79 -2.73
CA ASN A 72 2.25 -20.52 -2.68
C ASN A 72 1.12 -19.65 -3.25
N ILE A 73 1.11 -18.34 -2.97
CA ILE A 73 0.18 -17.39 -3.61
C ILE A 73 0.40 -17.38 -5.14
N ALA A 74 1.66 -17.32 -5.60
CA ALA A 74 1.95 -17.37 -7.03
C ALA A 74 1.48 -18.68 -7.67
N ALA A 75 1.67 -19.82 -7.01
CA ALA A 75 1.18 -21.12 -7.50
C ALA A 75 -0.36 -21.13 -7.60
N GLN A 76 -1.06 -20.57 -6.60
CA GLN A 76 -2.53 -20.45 -6.59
C GLN A 76 -3.03 -19.58 -7.74
N VAL A 77 -2.40 -18.43 -7.98
CA VAL A 77 -2.75 -17.53 -9.09
C VAL A 77 -2.51 -18.21 -10.44
N LEU A 78 -1.37 -18.87 -10.62
CA LEU A 78 -1.01 -19.56 -11.86
C LEU A 78 -1.99 -20.68 -12.22
N ALA A 79 -2.58 -21.36 -11.23
CA ALA A 79 -3.57 -22.42 -11.46
C ALA A 79 -4.82 -21.94 -12.23
N ILE A 80 -5.12 -20.64 -12.17
CA ILE A 80 -6.30 -20.05 -12.84
C ILE A 80 -5.95 -18.92 -13.82
N ALA A 81 -4.68 -18.56 -13.96
CA ALA A 81 -4.23 -17.39 -14.71
C ALA A 81 -4.71 -17.37 -16.17
N SER A 82 -4.82 -18.53 -16.82
CA SER A 82 -5.24 -18.64 -18.23
C SER A 82 -6.66 -18.16 -18.50
N ASN A 83 -7.48 -17.99 -17.47
CA ASN A 83 -8.86 -17.53 -17.57
C ASN A 83 -8.96 -15.98 -17.58
N TYR A 84 -7.85 -15.27 -17.39
CA TYR A 84 -7.82 -13.83 -17.18
C TYR A 84 -6.93 -13.13 -18.20
N SER A 85 -7.34 -11.92 -18.57
CA SER A 85 -6.52 -11.02 -19.38
C SER A 85 -5.66 -10.08 -18.53
N HIS A 86 -6.08 -9.83 -17.28
CA HIS A 86 -5.39 -8.97 -16.34
C HIS A 86 -5.31 -9.65 -14.97
N ILE A 87 -4.16 -9.59 -14.33
CA ILE A 87 -3.93 -10.08 -12.98
C ILE A 87 -3.33 -8.93 -12.18
N LEU A 88 -4.10 -8.39 -11.23
CA LEU A 88 -3.75 -7.18 -10.51
C LEU A 88 -3.47 -7.50 -9.05
N PHE A 89 -2.34 -7.01 -8.57
CA PHE A 89 -1.93 -7.08 -7.18
C PHE A 89 -1.88 -5.67 -6.58
N PRO A 90 -2.24 -5.46 -5.31
CA PRO A 90 -1.85 -4.23 -4.61
C PRO A 90 -0.32 -4.05 -4.64
N ALA A 91 0.17 -2.83 -4.83
CA ALA A 91 1.61 -2.54 -4.82
C ALA A 91 2.20 -2.45 -3.39
N THR A 92 1.81 -3.36 -2.52
CA THR A 92 2.32 -3.56 -1.17
C THR A 92 3.54 -4.50 -1.18
N ALA A 93 4.16 -4.72 -0.03
CA ALA A 93 5.26 -5.68 0.10
C ALA A 93 4.84 -7.10 -0.35
N SER A 94 3.63 -7.54 0.01
CA SER A 94 3.10 -8.87 -0.37
C SER A 94 2.86 -8.96 -1.87
N GLY A 95 2.15 -7.99 -2.45
CA GLY A 95 1.88 -7.97 -3.89
C GLY A 95 3.17 -7.86 -4.73
N LYS A 96 4.10 -7.00 -4.32
CA LYS A 96 5.43 -6.85 -4.97
C LYS A 96 6.30 -8.09 -4.86
N ASN A 97 6.06 -8.96 -3.89
CA ASN A 97 6.75 -10.24 -3.77
C ASN A 97 6.12 -11.33 -4.66
N ALA A 98 4.79 -11.37 -4.77
CA ALA A 98 4.09 -12.42 -5.53
C ALA A 98 4.00 -12.12 -7.05
N ALA A 99 3.70 -10.87 -7.44
CA ALA A 99 3.46 -10.49 -8.83
C ALA A 99 4.61 -10.83 -9.78
N PRO A 100 5.89 -10.52 -9.48
CA PRO A 100 6.99 -10.83 -10.40
C PRO A 100 7.20 -12.34 -10.58
N ARG A 101 6.85 -13.16 -9.60
CA ARG A 101 6.89 -14.64 -9.70
C ARG A 101 5.85 -15.13 -10.71
N VAL A 102 4.64 -14.54 -10.66
CA VAL A 102 3.57 -14.85 -11.60
C VAL A 102 3.95 -14.41 -13.01
N ALA A 103 4.42 -13.17 -13.19
CA ALA A 103 4.84 -12.65 -14.48
C ALA A 103 5.94 -13.49 -15.11
N ALA A 104 6.99 -13.83 -14.36
CA ALA A 104 8.08 -14.68 -14.84
C ALA A 104 7.63 -16.09 -15.23
N LYS A 105 6.66 -16.67 -14.52
CA LYS A 105 6.12 -18.00 -14.84
C LYS A 105 5.21 -18.01 -16.07
N LEU A 106 4.56 -16.88 -16.35
CA LEU A 106 3.73 -16.69 -17.54
C LEU A 106 4.54 -16.21 -18.75
N ASP A 107 5.83 -15.91 -18.57
CA ASP A 107 6.72 -15.33 -19.57
C ASP A 107 6.17 -14.01 -20.15
N VAL A 108 5.71 -13.12 -19.26
CA VAL A 108 5.18 -11.78 -19.60
C VAL A 108 5.88 -10.69 -18.80
N ALA A 109 5.83 -9.45 -19.30
CA ALA A 109 6.31 -8.30 -18.56
C ALA A 109 5.38 -7.95 -17.38
N GLN A 110 5.97 -7.56 -16.23
CA GLN A 110 5.20 -6.97 -15.16
C GLN A 110 5.08 -5.46 -15.36
N ILE A 111 3.86 -4.93 -15.28
CA ILE A 111 3.58 -3.49 -15.28
C ILE A 111 3.50 -3.04 -13.83
N SER A 112 4.59 -2.42 -13.34
CA SER A 112 4.74 -2.15 -11.91
C SER A 112 4.21 -0.79 -11.52
N ASP A 113 3.46 -0.77 -10.39
CA ASP A 113 3.15 0.43 -9.62
C ASP A 113 2.34 1.46 -10.42
N ILE A 114 1.32 1.01 -11.15
CA ILE A 114 0.48 1.88 -11.97
C ILE A 114 -0.30 2.87 -11.10
N THR A 115 -0.46 4.10 -11.62
CA THR A 115 -1.26 5.18 -11.02
C THR A 115 -2.49 5.55 -11.83
N LYS A 116 -2.58 5.05 -13.08
CA LYS A 116 -3.72 5.30 -13.97
C LYS A 116 -3.84 4.19 -15.00
N VAL A 117 -5.07 3.94 -15.43
CA VAL A 117 -5.43 3.09 -16.55
C VAL A 117 -5.99 3.99 -17.66
N ASP A 118 -5.30 4.06 -18.81
CA ASP A 118 -5.75 4.82 -19.98
C ASP A 118 -6.60 3.95 -20.90
N SER A 119 -6.26 2.68 -21.00
CA SER A 119 -7.03 1.64 -21.73
C SER A 119 -6.73 0.26 -21.16
N ALA A 120 -7.31 -0.78 -21.74
CA ALA A 120 -7.09 -2.15 -21.32
C ALA A 120 -5.62 -2.64 -21.45
N ASP A 121 -4.79 -1.95 -22.22
CA ASP A 121 -3.39 -2.31 -22.46
C ASP A 121 -2.41 -1.17 -22.17
N THR A 122 -2.90 0.02 -21.81
CA THR A 122 -2.09 1.23 -21.65
C THR A 122 -2.27 1.83 -20.26
N PHE A 123 -1.15 2.10 -19.59
CA PHE A 123 -1.11 2.46 -18.16
C PHE A 123 -0.08 3.56 -17.92
N GLU A 124 -0.34 4.41 -16.92
CA GLU A 124 0.65 5.35 -16.42
C GLU A 124 1.30 4.83 -15.14
N ARG A 125 2.61 5.03 -15.03
CA ARG A 125 3.39 4.67 -13.85
C ARG A 125 4.51 5.65 -13.57
N PRO A 126 4.83 5.94 -12.30
CA PRO A 126 5.97 6.79 -11.97
C PRO A 126 7.29 6.05 -12.21
N ILE A 127 8.27 6.80 -12.70
CA ILE A 127 9.68 6.42 -12.84
C ILE A 127 10.58 7.50 -12.23
N TYR A 128 11.87 7.22 -12.04
CA TYR A 128 12.82 8.16 -11.41
C TYR A 128 12.30 8.70 -10.07
N ALA A 129 11.86 7.78 -9.18
CA ALA A 129 11.28 8.12 -7.88
C ALA A 129 10.06 9.06 -7.96
N GLY A 130 9.32 9.00 -9.06
CA GLY A 130 8.13 9.81 -9.29
C GLY A 130 8.39 11.18 -9.90
N ASN A 131 9.62 11.49 -10.33
CA ASN A 131 9.93 12.74 -11.05
C ASN A 131 9.45 12.73 -12.50
N ALA A 132 9.12 11.56 -13.03
CA ALA A 132 8.53 11.41 -14.35
C ALA A 132 7.41 10.37 -14.31
N ILE A 133 6.41 10.55 -15.16
CA ILE A 133 5.35 9.57 -15.39
C ILE A 133 5.58 8.96 -16.77
N ALA A 134 5.67 7.64 -16.83
CA ALA A 134 5.76 6.91 -18.08
C ALA A 134 4.39 6.34 -18.44
N THR A 135 3.93 6.59 -19.66
CA THR A 135 2.83 5.86 -20.27
C THR A 135 3.40 4.62 -20.93
N VAL A 136 2.95 3.45 -20.52
CA VAL A 136 3.41 2.16 -21.03
C VAL A 136 2.27 1.37 -21.63
N GLN A 137 2.52 0.73 -22.78
CA GLN A 137 1.57 -0.16 -23.43
C GLN A 137 2.14 -1.58 -23.46
N SER A 138 1.32 -2.57 -23.09
CA SER A 138 1.70 -3.98 -23.11
C SER A 138 0.97 -4.73 -24.22
N SER A 139 1.71 -5.40 -25.07
CA SER A 139 1.18 -6.33 -26.08
C SER A 139 0.98 -7.76 -25.56
N ASP A 140 1.38 -8.06 -24.32
CA ASP A 140 1.25 -9.37 -23.71
C ASP A 140 -0.22 -9.82 -23.65
N LYS A 141 -0.47 -11.11 -23.82
CA LYS A 141 -1.81 -11.68 -23.75
C LYS A 141 -2.41 -11.53 -22.34
N ILE A 142 -1.59 -11.71 -21.30
CA ILE A 142 -1.96 -11.55 -19.90
C ILE A 142 -1.11 -10.41 -19.34
N LYS A 143 -1.75 -9.38 -18.77
CA LYS A 143 -1.08 -8.27 -18.09
C LYS A 143 -0.97 -8.59 -16.62
N VAL A 144 0.24 -8.66 -16.09
CA VAL A 144 0.50 -8.78 -14.64
C VAL A 144 0.87 -7.41 -14.11
N ILE A 145 0.06 -6.89 -13.21
CA ILE A 145 0.06 -5.48 -12.81
C ILE A 145 0.19 -5.37 -11.30
N THR A 146 1.01 -4.43 -10.82
CA THR A 146 0.90 -3.97 -9.43
C THR A 146 0.31 -2.55 -9.39
N VAL A 147 -0.66 -2.33 -8.50
CA VAL A 147 -1.47 -1.10 -8.44
C VAL A 147 -1.06 -0.26 -7.24
N ARG A 148 -0.66 0.99 -7.48
CA ARG A 148 -0.40 1.97 -6.42
C ARG A 148 -1.72 2.43 -5.82
N GLY A 149 -1.97 2.10 -4.55
CA GLY A 149 -3.24 2.41 -3.89
C GLY A 149 -3.57 3.91 -3.88
N THR A 150 -2.57 4.78 -3.78
CA THR A 150 -2.76 6.24 -3.77
C THR A 150 -3.17 6.82 -5.14
N GLY A 151 -3.08 6.06 -6.22
CA GLY A 151 -3.50 6.49 -7.57
C GLY A 151 -4.97 6.24 -7.89
N PHE A 152 -5.68 5.50 -7.03
CA PHE A 152 -7.07 5.09 -7.27
C PHE A 152 -7.91 5.26 -6.01
N ASP A 153 -9.14 5.71 -6.16
CA ASP A 153 -10.09 5.73 -5.05
C ASP A 153 -10.44 4.30 -4.61
N ALA A 154 -10.71 4.12 -3.32
CA ALA A 154 -11.15 2.83 -2.81
C ALA A 154 -12.57 2.50 -3.31
N ALA A 155 -12.78 1.30 -3.84
CA ALA A 155 -14.11 0.80 -4.14
C ALA A 155 -14.97 0.73 -2.87
N ALA A 156 -16.27 0.97 -3.00
CA ALA A 156 -17.20 0.86 -1.87
C ALA A 156 -17.24 -0.58 -1.35
N THR A 157 -17.16 -0.74 -0.03
CA THR A 157 -17.19 -2.05 0.66
C THR A 157 -18.57 -2.67 0.72
N THR A 158 -19.58 -1.95 0.24
CA THR A 158 -21.00 -2.37 0.22
C THR A 158 -21.59 -2.11 -1.15
N GLY A 159 -22.72 -2.77 -1.44
CA GLY A 159 -23.43 -2.64 -2.72
C GLY A 159 -23.10 -3.73 -3.74
N GLY A 160 -22.12 -4.59 -3.47
CA GLY A 160 -21.86 -5.81 -4.22
C GLY A 160 -22.72 -6.99 -3.74
N SER A 161 -22.86 -8.00 -4.59
CA SER A 161 -23.56 -9.27 -4.30
C SER A 161 -22.93 -10.42 -5.09
N ALA A 162 -21.60 -10.43 -5.17
CA ALA A 162 -20.85 -11.41 -5.95
C ALA A 162 -21.01 -12.83 -5.37
N GLN A 163 -21.10 -13.81 -6.26
CA GLN A 163 -21.08 -15.21 -5.84
C GLN A 163 -19.67 -15.62 -5.39
N VAL A 164 -19.59 -16.33 -4.26
CA VAL A 164 -18.33 -16.92 -3.79
C VAL A 164 -18.23 -18.35 -4.31
N GLU A 165 -17.22 -18.60 -5.15
CA GLU A 165 -16.88 -19.90 -5.70
C GLU A 165 -15.69 -20.50 -4.95
N GLN A 166 -15.82 -21.75 -4.53
CA GLN A 166 -14.73 -22.46 -3.85
C GLN A 166 -13.73 -23.00 -4.87
N LEU A 167 -12.45 -22.80 -4.58
CA LEU A 167 -11.34 -23.32 -5.36
C LEU A 167 -10.42 -24.15 -4.44
N ALA A 168 -9.95 -25.28 -4.91
CA ALA A 168 -8.95 -26.04 -4.17
C ALA A 168 -7.66 -25.23 -4.01
N ALA A 169 -7.08 -25.25 -2.81
CA ALA A 169 -5.79 -24.64 -2.58
C ALA A 169 -4.70 -25.37 -3.39
N ALA A 170 -3.81 -24.62 -4.00
CA ALA A 170 -2.60 -25.17 -4.61
C ALA A 170 -1.72 -25.81 -3.53
N GLY A 171 -0.99 -26.85 -3.91
CA GLY A 171 -0.06 -27.52 -3.00
C GLY A 171 1.05 -26.58 -2.50
N ASP A 172 1.61 -26.90 -1.34
CA ASP A 172 2.78 -26.20 -0.83
C ASP A 172 3.98 -26.38 -1.77
N SER A 173 4.63 -25.28 -2.10
CA SER A 173 5.84 -25.27 -2.96
C SER A 173 7.06 -25.88 -2.27
N GLY A 174 7.08 -25.95 -0.93
CA GLY A 174 8.20 -26.42 -0.11
C GLY A 174 9.47 -25.59 -0.22
N LYS A 175 9.41 -24.38 -0.80
CA LYS A 175 10.59 -23.53 -1.05
C LYS A 175 10.91 -22.57 0.11
N SER A 176 9.90 -22.24 0.90
CA SER A 176 10.02 -21.38 2.07
C SER A 176 9.08 -21.87 3.17
N SER A 177 9.36 -21.48 4.39
CA SER A 177 8.51 -21.76 5.54
C SER A 177 8.34 -20.50 6.38
N PHE A 178 7.16 -20.32 6.95
CA PHE A 178 6.91 -19.24 7.88
C PHE A 178 7.55 -19.55 9.24
N VAL A 179 8.37 -18.64 9.75
CA VAL A 179 9.04 -18.79 11.05
C VAL A 179 8.31 -17.99 12.11
N GLY A 180 7.93 -16.76 11.80
CA GLY A 180 7.26 -15.88 12.76
C GLY A 180 7.01 -14.51 12.17
N ARG A 181 6.14 -13.73 12.84
CA ARG A 181 5.84 -12.34 12.52
C ARG A 181 5.81 -11.53 13.81
N GLU A 182 6.61 -10.48 13.83
CA GLU A 182 6.48 -9.44 14.85
C GLU A 182 5.67 -8.29 14.25
N VAL A 183 4.56 -7.96 14.87
CA VAL A 183 3.66 -6.88 14.44
C VAL A 183 3.52 -5.90 15.58
N THR A 184 3.84 -4.65 15.33
CA THR A 184 3.57 -3.56 16.28
C THR A 184 2.05 -3.40 16.41
N LYS A 185 1.52 -3.67 17.60
CA LYS A 185 0.12 -3.39 17.92
C LYS A 185 -0.01 -1.90 18.17
N SER A 186 -0.86 -1.24 17.41
CA SER A 186 -1.18 0.17 17.59
C SER A 186 -2.68 0.36 17.43
N ASP A 187 -3.29 1.16 18.30
CA ASP A 187 -4.68 1.58 18.18
C ASP A 187 -4.84 2.73 17.16
N ARG A 188 -3.74 3.19 16.56
CA ARG A 188 -3.73 4.25 15.55
C ARG A 188 -4.12 3.72 14.18
N PRO A 189 -4.65 4.60 13.30
CA PRO A 189 -4.91 4.23 11.90
C PRO A 189 -3.64 3.69 11.22
N GLU A 190 -3.79 2.71 10.35
CA GLU A 190 -2.69 2.25 9.48
C GLU A 190 -2.23 3.40 8.56
N LEU A 191 -0.92 3.56 8.39
CA LEU A 191 -0.33 4.63 7.57
C LEU A 191 -0.94 4.75 6.17
N THR A 192 -1.18 3.62 5.51
CA THR A 192 -1.70 3.60 4.13
C THR A 192 -3.17 3.98 4.01
N ALA A 193 -3.91 3.98 5.13
CA ALA A 193 -5.34 4.30 5.18
C ALA A 193 -5.62 5.60 5.96
N ALA A 194 -4.63 6.17 6.63
CA ALA A 194 -4.78 7.33 7.49
C ALA A 194 -5.11 8.60 6.70
N LYS A 195 -6.07 9.39 7.18
CA LYS A 195 -6.39 10.70 6.62
C LYS A 195 -5.41 11.78 7.05
N ILE A 196 -4.80 11.62 8.21
CA ILE A 196 -3.80 12.53 8.77
C ILE A 196 -2.58 11.71 9.18
N ILE A 197 -1.40 12.17 8.79
CA ILE A 197 -0.13 11.55 9.17
C ILE A 197 0.78 12.62 9.75
N VAL A 198 1.37 12.32 10.91
CA VAL A 198 2.47 13.09 11.47
C VAL A 198 3.74 12.24 11.37
N SER A 199 4.78 12.77 10.75
CA SER A 199 5.98 11.99 10.44
C SER A 199 7.23 12.65 11.00
N GLY A 200 8.04 11.85 11.71
CA GLY A 200 9.25 12.31 12.37
C GLY A 200 10.52 11.95 11.61
N GLY A 201 11.46 12.89 11.58
CA GLY A 201 12.77 12.71 10.99
C GLY A 201 13.88 12.39 12.00
N ARG A 202 15.10 12.19 11.47
CA ARG A 202 16.30 11.95 12.30
C ARG A 202 16.66 13.12 13.22
N ALA A 203 16.16 14.32 12.94
CA ALA A 203 16.35 15.51 13.79
C ALA A 203 15.76 15.35 15.19
N LEU A 204 14.87 14.40 15.44
CA LEU A 204 14.34 14.07 16.77
C LEU A 204 15.40 13.47 17.71
N GLY A 205 16.49 12.89 17.22
CA GLY A 205 17.69 12.58 17.98
C GLY A 205 17.68 11.26 18.75
N SER A 206 16.53 10.77 19.21
CA SER A 206 16.39 9.47 19.89
C SER A 206 14.97 8.90 19.77
N SER A 207 14.79 7.63 20.13
CA SER A 207 13.47 6.98 20.18
C SER A 207 12.58 7.61 21.25
N GLU A 208 13.14 7.99 22.42
CA GLU A 208 12.41 8.62 23.50
C GLU A 208 11.85 9.98 23.04
N LYS A 209 12.72 10.84 22.45
CA LYS A 209 12.31 12.14 21.93
C LYS A 209 11.36 12.02 20.75
N PHE A 210 11.54 11.00 19.89
CA PHE A 210 10.61 10.73 18.81
C PHE A 210 9.20 10.51 19.37
N ASN A 211 9.06 9.66 20.36
CA ASN A 211 7.77 9.38 20.98
C ASN A 211 7.23 10.58 21.78
N GLU A 212 8.09 11.26 22.54
CA GLU A 212 7.71 12.42 23.34
C GLU A 212 7.10 13.56 22.50
N VAL A 213 7.66 13.78 21.30
CA VAL A 213 7.22 14.88 20.42
C VAL A 213 6.06 14.44 19.50
N MET A 214 6.18 13.27 18.88
CA MET A 214 5.24 12.86 17.83
C MET A 214 3.93 12.28 18.38
N THR A 215 3.99 11.59 19.53
CA THR A 215 2.81 10.95 20.11
C THR A 215 1.72 11.94 20.51
N PRO A 216 2.01 13.03 21.28
CA PRO A 216 0.98 14.00 21.64
C PRO A 216 0.32 14.67 20.44
N LEU A 217 1.10 14.98 19.40
CA LEU A 217 0.56 15.57 18.17
C LEU A 217 -0.34 14.59 17.43
N ALA A 218 0.08 13.33 17.33
CA ALA A 218 -0.71 12.28 16.69
C ALA A 218 -2.01 12.02 17.44
N ASP A 219 -1.97 11.97 18.78
CA ASP A 219 -3.16 11.75 19.62
C ASP A 219 -4.17 12.89 19.45
N LYS A 220 -3.68 14.13 19.45
CA LYS A 220 -4.53 15.32 19.32
C LYS A 220 -5.27 15.35 17.97
N LEU A 221 -4.62 14.87 16.91
CA LEU A 221 -5.16 14.90 15.54
C LEU A 221 -5.85 13.58 15.13
N GLY A 222 -5.81 12.53 15.96
CA GLY A 222 -6.22 11.19 15.56
C GLY A 222 -5.40 10.65 14.39
N ALA A 223 -4.12 11.04 14.32
CA ALA A 223 -3.24 10.78 13.19
C ALA A 223 -2.47 9.46 13.31
N ALA A 224 -2.08 8.90 12.16
CA ALA A 224 -1.04 7.88 12.12
C ALA A 224 0.34 8.51 12.31
N ILE A 225 1.28 7.76 12.88
CA ILE A 225 2.68 8.18 13.01
C ILE A 225 3.47 7.54 11.88
N GLY A 226 4.22 8.38 11.15
CA GLY A 226 5.20 7.98 10.16
C GLY A 226 6.63 8.31 10.59
N ALA A 227 7.61 7.74 9.91
CA ALA A 227 9.01 8.02 10.14
C ALA A 227 9.79 8.09 8.84
N SER A 228 10.84 8.90 8.80
CA SER A 228 11.81 8.85 7.71
C SER A 228 12.67 7.57 7.83
N ARG A 229 13.20 7.09 6.70
CA ARG A 229 14.16 5.98 6.71
C ARG A 229 15.32 6.20 7.68
N ALA A 230 15.86 7.42 7.71
CA ALA A 230 16.97 7.75 8.59
C ALA A 230 16.60 7.68 10.09
N ALA A 231 15.34 7.92 10.47
CA ALA A 231 14.86 7.74 11.84
C ALA A 231 14.68 6.24 12.15
N VAL A 232 14.19 5.44 11.21
CA VAL A 232 14.06 3.98 11.35
C VAL A 232 15.44 3.32 11.44
N ASP A 233 16.36 3.64 10.54
CA ASP A 233 17.73 3.10 10.54
C ASP A 233 18.49 3.46 11.83
N ALA A 234 18.16 4.59 12.45
CA ALA A 234 18.70 5.00 13.76
C ALA A 234 17.97 4.36 14.97
N GLY A 235 16.95 3.53 14.75
CA GLY A 235 16.19 2.85 15.79
C GLY A 235 15.19 3.73 16.55
N TYR A 236 14.79 4.91 15.98
CA TYR A 236 13.84 5.79 16.65
C TYR A 236 12.39 5.34 16.47
N ALA A 237 12.11 4.65 15.37
CA ALA A 237 10.79 4.14 15.03
C ALA A 237 10.91 2.74 14.39
N ALA A 238 9.84 1.96 14.50
CA ALA A 238 9.77 0.64 13.89
C ALA A 238 9.72 0.73 12.35
N ASN A 239 10.18 -0.32 11.67
CA ASN A 239 10.28 -0.34 10.20
C ASN A 239 8.93 -0.22 9.50
N ASP A 240 7.85 -0.69 10.10
CA ASP A 240 6.48 -0.58 9.58
C ASP A 240 5.91 0.85 9.61
N LEU A 241 6.59 1.79 10.28
CA LEU A 241 6.29 3.22 10.27
C LEU A 241 7.05 3.99 9.18
N GLN A 242 7.93 3.34 8.42
CA GLN A 242 8.70 4.01 7.39
C GLN A 242 7.83 4.50 6.24
N VAL A 243 7.92 5.81 5.94
CA VAL A 243 7.33 6.45 4.75
C VAL A 243 8.42 6.75 3.74
N GLY A 244 8.20 6.37 2.48
CA GLY A 244 9.15 6.61 1.39
C GLY A 244 9.11 5.53 0.32
N GLN A 245 10.00 5.64 -0.65
CA GLN A 245 10.10 4.74 -1.81
C GLN A 245 10.26 3.27 -1.43
N THR A 246 11.00 2.98 -0.38
CA THR A 246 11.23 1.61 0.15
C THR A 246 10.39 1.28 1.37
N GLY A 247 9.60 2.23 1.85
CA GLY A 247 8.63 2.08 2.92
C GLY A 247 7.19 2.08 2.39
N LYS A 248 6.30 2.67 3.16
CA LYS A 248 4.89 2.86 2.75
C LYS A 248 4.77 4.14 1.92
N ILE A 249 3.98 4.06 0.84
CA ILE A 249 3.57 5.21 0.05
C ILE A 249 2.20 5.64 0.55
N VAL A 250 2.07 6.92 0.88
CA VAL A 250 0.90 7.51 1.51
C VAL A 250 0.46 8.78 0.77
N ALA A 251 -0.84 9.07 0.80
CA ALA A 251 -1.44 10.29 0.27
C ALA A 251 -2.59 10.76 1.17
N PRO A 252 -2.30 11.16 2.42
CA PRO A 252 -3.31 11.64 3.35
C PRO A 252 -3.88 12.99 2.93
N GLN A 253 -4.95 13.42 3.61
CA GLN A 253 -5.47 14.77 3.51
C GLN A 253 -4.48 15.80 4.11
N LEU A 254 -3.76 15.40 5.16
CA LEU A 254 -2.75 16.22 5.83
C LEU A 254 -1.53 15.38 6.19
N TYR A 255 -0.36 15.82 5.76
CA TYR A 255 0.94 15.25 6.13
C TYR A 255 1.78 16.30 6.84
N ILE A 256 2.11 16.07 8.10
CA ILE A 256 2.98 16.95 8.89
C ILE A 256 4.37 16.30 8.98
N ALA A 257 5.37 16.95 8.41
CA ALA A 257 6.77 16.51 8.38
C ALA A 257 7.57 17.30 9.44
N ALA A 258 7.94 16.67 10.55
CA ALA A 258 8.73 17.28 11.60
C ALA A 258 10.20 16.80 11.57
N GLY A 259 11.13 17.70 11.29
CA GLY A 259 12.56 17.39 11.24
C GLY A 259 12.98 16.42 10.14
N ILE A 260 12.24 16.39 9.03
CA ILE A 260 12.50 15.60 7.83
C ILE A 260 13.22 16.47 6.80
N SER A 261 14.32 15.99 6.23
CA SER A 261 15.10 16.74 5.24
C SER A 261 14.43 16.89 3.88
N GLY A 262 13.57 15.95 3.49
CA GLY A 262 12.97 15.93 2.14
C GLY A 262 13.86 15.27 1.08
N ALA A 263 14.64 14.26 1.46
CA ALA A 263 15.33 13.41 0.49
C ALA A 263 14.34 12.82 -0.52
N ILE A 264 14.73 12.72 -1.79
CA ILE A 264 13.86 12.30 -2.90
C ILE A 264 13.16 10.96 -2.63
N GLN A 265 13.82 10.04 -1.90
CA GLN A 265 13.24 8.76 -1.52
C GLN A 265 12.09 8.90 -0.52
N HIS A 266 12.14 9.91 0.37
CA HIS A 266 11.04 10.21 1.29
C HIS A 266 9.90 10.89 0.55
N LEU A 267 10.22 11.89 -0.29
CA LEU A 267 9.25 12.62 -1.10
C LEU A 267 8.45 11.69 -2.00
N ALA A 268 9.08 10.68 -2.60
CA ALA A 268 8.41 9.66 -3.41
C ALA A 268 7.30 8.90 -2.66
N GLY A 269 7.35 8.90 -1.34
CA GLY A 269 6.35 8.23 -0.51
C GLY A 269 5.24 9.12 0.05
N MET A 270 5.31 10.47 -0.08
CA MET A 270 4.34 11.34 0.56
C MET A 270 3.94 12.59 -0.24
N LYS A 271 4.61 12.88 -1.35
CA LYS A 271 4.38 14.11 -2.13
C LYS A 271 2.96 14.22 -2.72
N ASP A 272 2.24 13.11 -2.85
CA ASP A 272 0.86 13.08 -3.33
C ASP A 272 -0.18 13.38 -2.22
N SER A 273 0.29 13.75 -1.00
CA SER A 273 -0.57 14.24 0.09
C SER A 273 -1.27 15.54 -0.33
N LYS A 274 -2.54 15.73 0.10
CA LYS A 274 -3.30 16.93 -0.32
C LYS A 274 -2.80 18.22 0.29
N VAL A 275 -2.35 18.16 1.55
CA VAL A 275 -1.72 19.29 2.25
C VAL A 275 -0.48 18.76 2.95
N ILE A 276 0.64 19.42 2.74
CA ILE A 276 1.93 19.11 3.34
C ILE A 276 2.36 20.30 4.22
N VAL A 277 2.59 20.01 5.49
CA VAL A 277 3.16 20.96 6.45
C VAL A 277 4.56 20.50 6.82
N ALA A 278 5.54 21.36 6.70
CA ALA A 278 6.94 21.06 7.06
C ALA A 278 7.41 21.94 8.22
N ILE A 279 8.02 21.32 9.22
CA ILE A 279 8.72 21.99 10.33
C ILE A 279 10.18 21.56 10.30
N ASN A 280 11.07 22.48 10.00
CA ASN A 280 12.50 22.23 9.96
C ASN A 280 13.26 23.50 10.35
N LYS A 281 14.40 23.33 11.02
CA LYS A 281 15.28 24.46 11.38
C LYS A 281 16.21 24.90 10.24
N ASP A 282 16.37 24.07 9.21
CA ASP A 282 17.17 24.36 8.03
C ASP A 282 16.26 24.92 6.93
N PRO A 283 16.35 26.25 6.62
CA PRO A 283 15.49 26.87 5.61
C PRO A 283 15.72 26.32 4.19
N GLU A 284 16.89 25.73 3.93
CA GLU A 284 17.25 25.13 2.64
C GLU A 284 16.87 23.65 2.53
N ALA A 285 16.20 23.10 3.55
CA ALA A 285 15.79 21.70 3.54
C ALA A 285 14.84 21.41 2.36
N PRO A 286 15.12 20.41 1.50
CA PRO A 286 14.33 20.10 0.31
C PRO A 286 12.84 19.82 0.60
N ILE A 287 12.47 19.50 1.84
CA ILE A 287 11.07 19.27 2.23
C ILE A 287 10.21 20.52 1.98
N PHE A 288 10.78 21.72 2.11
CA PHE A 288 10.06 22.97 1.87
C PHE A 288 9.66 23.16 0.40
N SER A 289 10.36 22.51 -0.54
CA SER A 289 10.02 22.60 -1.97
C SER A 289 8.69 21.93 -2.34
N VAL A 290 8.18 21.04 -1.47
CA VAL A 290 6.91 20.33 -1.66
C VAL A 290 5.87 20.67 -0.58
N ALA A 291 6.24 21.49 0.40
CA ALA A 291 5.33 21.89 1.48
C ALA A 291 4.39 23.01 1.04
N ASP A 292 3.10 22.87 1.34
CA ASP A 292 2.12 23.95 1.21
C ASP A 292 2.31 24.98 2.29
N TYR A 293 2.72 24.54 3.50
CA TYR A 293 3.04 25.40 4.64
C TYR A 293 4.38 24.98 5.25
N GLY A 294 5.30 25.92 5.32
CA GLY A 294 6.63 25.72 5.92
C GLY A 294 6.81 26.57 7.17
N LEU A 295 7.31 25.96 8.24
CA LEU A 295 7.72 26.65 9.44
C LEU A 295 9.22 26.42 9.69
N GLU A 296 10.02 27.47 9.52
CA GLU A 296 11.42 27.48 9.94
C GLU A 296 11.49 27.67 11.46
N ALA A 297 11.65 26.55 12.18
CA ALA A 297 11.69 26.56 13.63
C ALA A 297 12.35 25.29 14.19
N ASP A 298 12.72 25.36 15.47
CA ASP A 298 13.07 24.18 16.25
C ASP A 298 11.79 23.38 16.54
N LEU A 299 11.77 22.14 16.07
CA LEU A 299 10.62 21.23 16.25
C LEU A 299 10.30 20.96 17.73
N PHE A 300 11.30 21.01 18.63
CA PHE A 300 11.10 20.79 20.06
C PHE A 300 10.35 21.96 20.74
N ALA A 301 10.38 23.13 20.14
CA ALA A 301 9.56 24.28 20.58
C ALA A 301 8.23 24.33 19.81
N ALA A 302 8.27 24.19 18.47
CA ALA A 302 7.12 24.39 17.61
C ALA A 302 6.04 23.31 17.76
N VAL A 303 6.41 22.02 17.83
CA VAL A 303 5.43 20.94 17.91
C VAL A 303 4.62 20.96 19.21
N PRO A 304 5.22 21.15 20.41
CA PRO A 304 4.42 21.32 21.64
C PRO A 304 3.47 22.53 21.61
N GLU A 305 3.87 23.65 21.00
CA GLU A 305 2.98 24.81 20.84
C GLU A 305 1.82 24.47 19.88
N LEU A 306 2.10 23.76 18.80
CA LEU A 306 1.06 23.30 17.87
C LEU A 306 0.06 22.37 18.57
N VAL A 307 0.51 21.46 19.43
CA VAL A 307 -0.37 20.58 20.22
C VAL A 307 -1.29 21.37 21.15
N LYS A 308 -0.81 22.51 21.72
CA LYS A 308 -1.64 23.37 22.56
C LYS A 308 -2.67 24.18 21.75
N ALA A 309 -2.36 24.47 20.49
CA ALA A 309 -3.23 25.26 19.62
C ALA A 309 -4.43 24.47 19.07
N PHE A 310 -4.35 23.15 19.06
CA PHE A 310 -5.45 22.24 18.73
C PHE A 310 -6.22 21.81 19.97
#